data_32f649bec977e9f183141d11dafd9352
#
_entry.id   32f649bec977e9f183141d11dafd9352
#
_cell.length_a   1.000
_cell.length_b   1.000
_cell.length_c   1.000
_cell.angle_alpha   90.00
_cell.angle_beta   90.00
_cell.angle_gamma   90.00
#
_symmetry.space_group_name_H-M   'P 1'
#
loop_
_entity.id
_entity.type
_entity.pdbx_description
1 polymer ?
#
loop_
_entity_poly.entity_id
_entity_poly.type
_entity_poly.pdbx_seq_one_letter_code
_entity_poly.pdbx_strand_id
1 'polypeptide(L)'
;FAVIIAYILFYYGGAGVYAVIAMVINLFYIFGIMDSVDATLTLPGIAGIVLSMAMAVDANVIIYERTKEELFRGKTIIEAYKDGFKHAISAIIDGHATTFITALILYIFGTGPIKGFAVTLMIGLVMTLFTSVLLSRVMIFNRLEKGKSLSVWTAPTKNLFRNTWFDFIGKRKYAYIVSGILMVISIGSMALNGFKYGIDFT
;
A
#
# COMPACT_ATOMS: atom_id res chain seq x y z
N PHE A 1 -9.23 0.35 9.07
CA PHE A 1 -7.85 0.29 9.61
C PHE A 1 -7.67 -0.83 10.64
N ALA A 2 -8.54 -0.98 11.63
CA ALA A 2 -8.40 -2.03 12.66
C ALA A 2 -8.22 -3.44 12.05
N VAL A 3 -8.98 -3.78 11.02
CA VAL A 3 -8.86 -5.07 10.31
C VAL A 3 -7.50 -5.21 9.62
N ILE A 4 -7.01 -4.14 8.97
CA ILE A 4 -5.70 -4.14 8.30
C ILE A 4 -4.58 -4.31 9.34
N ILE A 5 -4.63 -3.58 10.44
CA ILE A 5 -3.65 -3.69 11.53
C ILE A 5 -3.66 -5.11 12.09
N ALA A 6 -4.82 -5.66 12.40
CA ALA A 6 -4.95 -7.03 12.90
C ALA A 6 -4.38 -8.05 11.92
N TYR A 7 -4.68 -7.90 10.62
CA TYR A 7 -4.15 -8.77 9.57
C TYR A 7 -2.62 -8.70 9.50
N ILE A 8 -2.03 -7.50 9.50
CA ILE A 8 -0.59 -7.31 9.39
C ILE A 8 0.13 -7.91 10.62
N LEU A 9 -0.38 -7.66 11.81
CA LEU A 9 0.18 -8.23 13.03
C LEU A 9 0.07 -9.76 13.04
N PHE A 10 -1.08 -10.30 12.62
CA PHE A 10 -1.29 -11.73 12.53
C PHE A 10 -0.40 -12.38 11.47
N TYR A 11 -0.27 -11.76 10.29
CA TYR A 11 0.43 -12.36 9.16
C TYR A 11 1.96 -12.20 9.22
N TYR A 12 2.45 -11.00 9.56
CA TYR A 12 3.88 -10.66 9.57
C TYR A 12 4.52 -10.70 10.97
N GLY A 13 3.74 -10.89 12.02
CA GLY A 13 4.25 -11.01 13.40
C GLY A 13 5.14 -9.83 13.81
N GLY A 14 6.40 -10.12 14.15
CA GLY A 14 7.34 -9.09 14.60
C GLY A 14 7.59 -7.96 13.59
N ALA A 15 7.68 -8.27 12.29
CA ALA A 15 7.82 -7.27 11.24
C ALA A 15 6.55 -6.40 11.13
N GLY A 16 5.37 -7.01 11.31
CA GLY A 16 4.10 -6.30 11.31
C GLY A 16 4.00 -5.18 12.34
N VAL A 17 4.61 -5.34 13.51
CA VAL A 17 4.67 -4.30 14.54
C VAL A 17 5.37 -3.04 14.01
N TYR A 18 6.47 -3.20 13.27
CA TYR A 18 7.20 -2.07 12.69
C TYR A 18 6.41 -1.36 11.59
N ALA A 19 5.65 -2.12 10.79
CA ALA A 19 4.74 -1.53 9.80
C ALA A 19 3.64 -0.69 10.48
N VAL A 20 3.06 -1.18 11.56
CA VAL A 20 2.04 -0.44 12.32
C VAL A 20 2.63 0.82 12.96
N ILE A 21 3.81 0.73 13.56
CA ILE A 21 4.51 1.91 14.13
C ILE A 21 4.78 2.93 13.02
N ALA A 22 5.32 2.51 11.88
CA ALA A 22 5.58 3.40 10.75
C ALA A 22 4.30 4.06 10.23
N MET A 23 3.18 3.34 10.17
CA MET A 23 1.88 3.85 9.78
C MET A 23 1.36 4.92 10.76
N VAL A 24 1.48 4.69 12.06
CA VAL A 24 1.08 5.68 13.08
C VAL A 24 1.92 6.94 12.98
N ILE A 25 3.24 6.80 12.85
CA ILE A 25 4.16 7.93 12.69
C ILE A 25 3.86 8.68 11.38
N ASN A 26 3.53 7.96 10.30
CA ASN A 26 3.12 8.56 9.03
C ASN A 26 1.90 9.49 9.20
N LEU A 27 0.90 9.04 9.94
CA LEU A 27 -0.29 9.85 10.22
C LEU A 27 0.06 11.15 10.97
N PHE A 28 0.93 11.08 11.97
CA PHE A 28 1.40 12.27 12.68
C PHE A 28 2.15 13.23 11.76
N TYR A 29 3.00 12.73 10.87
CA TYR A 29 3.71 13.57 9.91
C TYR A 29 2.77 14.23 8.90
N ILE A 30 1.75 13.51 8.42
CA ILE A 30 0.75 14.08 7.51
C ILE A 30 0.06 15.28 8.17
N PHE A 31 -0.45 15.11 9.39
CA PHE A 31 -1.10 16.20 10.11
C PHE A 31 -0.15 17.36 10.42
N GLY A 32 1.08 17.07 10.87
CA GLY A 32 2.07 18.11 11.16
C GLY A 32 2.46 18.93 9.93
N ILE A 33 2.60 18.30 8.77
CA ILE A 33 2.90 19.03 7.53
C ILE A 33 1.67 19.79 7.05
N MET A 34 0.48 19.21 7.11
CA MET A 34 -0.75 19.92 6.74
C MET A 34 -0.94 21.21 7.55
N ASP A 35 -0.70 21.14 8.85
CA ASP A 35 -0.73 22.31 9.72
C ASP A 35 0.33 23.36 9.33
N SER A 36 1.55 22.91 9.04
CA SER A 36 2.68 23.78 8.67
C SER A 36 2.47 24.54 7.35
N VAL A 37 1.67 24.01 6.43
CA VAL A 37 1.37 24.61 5.11
C VAL A 37 -0.02 25.23 5.04
N ASP A 38 -0.69 25.42 6.19
CA ASP A 38 -2.06 25.92 6.29
C ASP A 38 -3.06 25.16 5.38
N ALA A 39 -2.83 23.87 5.18
CA ALA A 39 -3.71 23.05 4.34
C ALA A 39 -5.00 22.73 5.05
N THR A 40 -6.12 23.14 4.46
CA THR A 40 -7.45 22.86 5.03
C THR A 40 -7.83 21.39 4.89
N LEU A 41 -8.24 20.77 5.98
CA LEU A 41 -8.77 19.42 5.96
C LEU A 41 -10.18 19.40 5.40
N THR A 42 -10.32 18.91 4.18
CA THR A 42 -11.62 18.74 3.50
C THR A 42 -12.11 17.31 3.64
N LEU A 43 -13.42 17.07 3.43
CA LEU A 43 -13.97 15.71 3.45
C LEU A 43 -13.28 14.77 2.44
N PRO A 44 -13.07 15.15 1.17
CA PRO A 44 -12.22 14.38 0.25
C PRO A 44 -10.75 14.32 0.69
N GLY A 45 -10.23 15.33 1.40
CA GLY A 45 -8.88 15.30 1.96
C GLY A 45 -8.69 14.17 2.98
N ILE A 46 -9.70 13.88 3.79
CA ILE A 46 -9.68 12.70 4.67
C ILE A 46 -9.54 11.41 3.86
N ALA A 47 -10.23 11.28 2.73
CA ALA A 47 -10.06 10.13 1.85
C ALA A 47 -8.62 10.04 1.28
N GLY A 48 -7.97 11.16 0.97
CA GLY A 48 -6.56 11.22 0.58
C GLY A 48 -5.62 10.69 1.67
N ILE A 49 -5.86 11.07 2.93
CA ILE A 49 -5.11 10.55 4.08
C ILE A 49 -5.31 9.03 4.21
N VAL A 50 -6.55 8.56 4.15
CA VAL A 50 -6.87 7.12 4.23
C VAL A 50 -6.18 6.33 3.13
N LEU A 51 -6.18 6.85 1.91
CA LEU A 51 -5.52 6.22 0.77
C LEU A 51 -4.00 6.16 0.95
N SER A 52 -3.36 7.26 1.37
CA SER A 52 -1.91 7.28 1.60
C SER A 52 -1.49 6.36 2.74
N MET A 53 -2.29 6.23 3.80
CA MET A 53 -2.04 5.25 4.87
C MET A 53 -2.13 3.80 4.37
N ALA A 54 -3.09 3.49 3.49
CA ALA A 54 -3.18 2.16 2.87
C ALA A 54 -1.92 1.86 2.04
N MET A 55 -1.42 2.83 1.29
CA MET A 55 -0.17 2.70 0.52
C MET A 55 1.07 2.59 1.42
N ALA A 56 1.07 3.20 2.60
CA ALA A 56 2.15 3.06 3.59
C ALA A 56 2.26 1.61 4.09
N VAL A 57 1.12 0.98 4.30
CA VAL A 57 1.05 -0.44 4.66
C VAL A 57 1.54 -1.31 3.51
N ASP A 58 1.06 -1.05 2.29
CA ASP A 58 1.41 -1.82 1.09
C ASP A 58 2.91 -1.79 0.79
N ALA A 59 3.55 -0.63 0.93
CA ALA A 59 5.00 -0.52 0.81
C ALA A 59 5.77 -1.45 1.76
N ASN A 60 5.35 -1.53 3.03
CA ASN A 60 5.96 -2.45 3.98
C ASN A 60 5.68 -3.92 3.63
N VAL A 61 4.47 -4.24 3.14
CA VAL A 61 4.10 -5.59 2.68
C VAL A 61 5.01 -6.04 1.54
N ILE A 62 5.22 -5.20 0.52
CA ILE A 62 6.11 -5.50 -0.61
C ILE A 62 7.54 -5.82 -0.11
N ILE A 63 8.07 -5.02 0.82
CA ILE A 63 9.39 -5.25 1.42
C ILE A 63 9.43 -6.59 2.15
N TYR A 64 8.42 -6.91 2.95
CA TYR A 64 8.39 -8.15 3.75
C TYR A 64 8.19 -9.39 2.88
N GLU A 65 7.35 -9.33 1.86
CA GLU A 65 7.21 -10.45 0.92
C GLU A 65 8.51 -10.70 0.15
N ARG A 66 9.20 -9.64 -0.27
CA ARG A 66 10.51 -9.78 -0.90
C ARG A 66 11.55 -10.34 0.06
N THR A 67 11.52 -9.92 1.33
CA THR A 67 12.39 -10.49 2.38
C THR A 67 12.12 -11.97 2.59
N LYS A 68 10.84 -12.41 2.58
CA LYS A 68 10.48 -13.84 2.66
C LYS A 68 11.05 -14.64 1.50
N GLU A 69 10.95 -14.13 0.26
CA GLU A 69 11.54 -14.79 -0.90
C GLU A 69 13.03 -15.03 -0.73
N GLU A 70 13.77 -14.03 -0.23
CA GLU A 70 15.22 -14.16 -0.02
C GLU A 70 15.55 -15.12 1.15
N LEU A 71 14.73 -15.17 2.20
CA LEU A 71 14.84 -16.17 3.26
C LEU A 71 14.61 -17.60 2.75
N PHE A 72 13.62 -17.79 1.86
CA PHE A 72 13.38 -19.11 1.25
C PHE A 72 14.52 -19.55 0.31
N ARG A 73 15.31 -18.62 -0.21
CA ARG A 73 16.55 -18.89 -0.95
C ARG A 73 17.74 -19.25 -0.05
N GLY A 74 17.54 -19.26 1.28
CA GLY A 74 18.56 -19.66 2.25
C GLY A 74 19.48 -18.55 2.74
N LYS A 75 19.18 -17.27 2.48
CA LYS A 75 19.94 -16.12 3.00
C LYS A 75 19.75 -15.95 4.50
N THR A 76 20.73 -15.34 5.14
CA THR A 76 20.61 -14.91 6.54
C THR A 76 19.54 -13.83 6.67
N ILE A 77 18.97 -13.64 7.88
CA ILE A 77 17.90 -12.67 8.11
C ILE A 77 18.33 -11.24 7.76
N ILE A 78 19.58 -10.87 8.02
CA ILE A 78 20.11 -9.54 7.73
C ILE A 78 20.24 -9.33 6.22
N GLU A 79 20.82 -10.31 5.51
CA GLU A 79 20.96 -10.26 4.05
C GLU A 79 19.58 -10.24 3.36
N ALA A 80 18.65 -11.07 3.83
CA ALA A 80 17.30 -11.12 3.28
C ALA A 80 16.56 -9.78 3.42
N TYR A 81 16.65 -9.11 4.57
CA TYR A 81 16.08 -7.77 4.72
C TYR A 81 16.81 -6.74 3.84
N LYS A 82 18.14 -6.79 3.75
CA LYS A 82 18.92 -5.89 2.90
C LYS A 82 18.49 -5.99 1.43
N ASP A 83 18.39 -7.20 0.93
CA ASP A 83 17.97 -7.45 -0.45
C ASP A 83 16.46 -7.22 -0.66
N GLY A 84 15.64 -7.54 0.34
CA GLY A 84 14.22 -7.23 0.34
C GLY A 84 13.95 -5.74 0.13
N PHE A 85 14.60 -4.87 0.91
CA PHE A 85 14.53 -3.42 0.72
C PHE A 85 15.05 -2.99 -0.65
N LYS A 86 16.23 -3.51 -1.06
CA LYS A 86 16.87 -3.15 -2.32
C LYS A 86 15.97 -3.45 -3.53
N HIS A 87 15.35 -4.62 -3.57
CA HIS A 87 14.54 -5.04 -4.70
C HIS A 87 13.10 -4.49 -4.68
N ALA A 88 12.58 -4.17 -3.48
CA ALA A 88 11.25 -3.59 -3.35
C ALA A 88 11.19 -2.10 -3.71
N ILE A 89 12.30 -1.35 -3.51
CA ILE A 89 12.29 0.11 -3.58
C ILE A 89 11.87 0.64 -4.95
N SER A 90 12.29 0.02 -6.04
CA SER A 90 11.89 0.44 -7.41
C SER A 90 10.38 0.36 -7.59
N ALA A 91 9.77 -0.78 -7.26
CA ALA A 91 8.33 -0.95 -7.40
C ALA A 91 7.53 0.01 -6.51
N ILE A 92 8.02 0.29 -5.29
CA ILE A 92 7.39 1.24 -4.37
C ILE A 92 7.48 2.65 -4.94
N ILE A 93 8.64 3.09 -5.41
CA ILE A 93 8.83 4.42 -6.00
C ILE A 93 7.96 4.57 -7.25
N ASP A 94 7.95 3.60 -8.13
CA ASP A 94 7.17 3.65 -9.38
C ASP A 94 5.67 3.79 -9.09
N GLY A 95 5.12 3.01 -8.15
CA GLY A 95 3.73 3.11 -7.73
C GLY A 95 3.38 4.45 -7.07
N HIS A 96 4.27 4.99 -6.23
CA HIS A 96 4.07 6.29 -5.59
C HIS A 96 4.22 7.44 -6.60
N ALA A 97 5.18 7.37 -7.54
CA ALA A 97 5.40 8.39 -8.56
C ALA A 97 4.18 8.53 -9.49
N THR A 98 3.61 7.42 -9.96
CA THR A 98 2.41 7.46 -10.81
C THR A 98 1.22 8.07 -10.10
N THR A 99 1.01 7.72 -8.83
CA THR A 99 -0.07 8.29 -8.01
C THR A 99 0.19 9.76 -7.70
N PHE A 100 1.45 10.14 -7.44
CA PHE A 100 1.83 11.54 -7.20
C PHE A 100 1.58 12.42 -8.43
N ILE A 101 1.92 11.94 -9.63
CA ILE A 101 1.63 12.65 -10.89
C ILE A 101 0.12 12.83 -11.05
N THR A 102 -0.68 11.82 -10.78
CA THR A 102 -2.14 11.91 -10.83
C THR A 102 -2.65 12.95 -9.81
N ALA A 103 -2.15 12.94 -8.59
CA ALA A 103 -2.51 13.93 -7.57
C ALA A 103 -2.10 15.34 -7.98
N LEU A 104 -0.94 15.52 -8.62
CA LEU A 104 -0.46 16.79 -9.13
C LEU A 104 -1.40 17.34 -10.23
N ILE A 105 -1.86 16.49 -11.15
CA ILE A 105 -2.84 16.85 -12.17
C ILE A 105 -4.15 17.31 -11.50
N LEU A 106 -4.63 16.57 -10.51
CA LEU A 106 -5.82 16.94 -9.75
C LEU A 106 -5.63 18.25 -8.97
N TYR A 107 -4.44 18.56 -8.51
CA TYR A 107 -4.13 19.83 -7.86
C TYR A 107 -4.16 21.01 -8.84
N ILE A 108 -3.65 20.83 -10.06
CA ILE A 108 -3.57 21.87 -11.08
C ILE A 108 -4.96 22.16 -11.67
N PHE A 109 -5.71 21.13 -12.03
CA PHE A 109 -6.99 21.25 -12.74
C PHE A 109 -8.20 21.16 -11.82
N GLY A 110 -8.04 20.66 -10.60
CA GLY A 110 -9.13 20.50 -9.64
C GLY A 110 -9.53 21.81 -8.99
N THR A 111 -10.77 21.88 -8.53
CA THR A 111 -11.33 23.00 -7.80
C THR A 111 -11.87 22.58 -6.44
N GLY A 112 -11.94 23.51 -5.49
CA GLY A 112 -12.56 23.28 -4.18
C GLY A 112 -12.10 21.99 -3.48
N PRO A 113 -13.04 21.08 -3.18
CA PRO A 113 -12.76 19.85 -2.43
C PRO A 113 -11.76 18.89 -3.10
N ILE A 114 -11.73 18.86 -4.45
CA ILE A 114 -10.81 18.01 -5.22
C ILE A 114 -9.37 18.45 -4.99
N LYS A 115 -9.13 19.75 -4.94
CA LYS A 115 -7.80 20.31 -4.67
C LYS A 115 -7.32 19.93 -3.26
N GLY A 116 -8.23 19.97 -2.27
CA GLY A 116 -7.93 19.51 -0.91
C GLY A 116 -7.54 18.04 -0.85
N PHE A 117 -8.25 17.16 -1.57
CA PHE A 117 -7.88 15.76 -1.73
C PHE A 117 -6.47 15.60 -2.34
N ALA A 118 -6.18 16.34 -3.42
CA ALA A 118 -4.90 16.26 -4.10
C ALA A 118 -3.73 16.66 -3.19
N VAL A 119 -3.88 17.75 -2.41
CA VAL A 119 -2.86 18.21 -1.47
C VAL A 119 -2.58 17.17 -0.40
N THR A 120 -3.61 16.66 0.26
CA THR A 120 -3.46 15.65 1.31
C THR A 120 -2.84 14.36 0.79
N LEU A 121 -3.21 13.95 -0.44
CA LEU A 121 -2.66 12.78 -1.09
C LEU A 121 -1.17 12.97 -1.43
N MET A 122 -0.77 14.11 -1.99
CA MET A 122 0.64 14.39 -2.28
C MET A 122 1.50 14.40 -1.02
N ILE A 123 1.06 15.07 0.04
CA ILE A 123 1.75 15.08 1.34
C ILE A 123 1.86 13.65 1.87
N GLY A 124 0.76 12.91 1.86
CA GLY A 124 0.71 11.52 2.31
C GLY A 124 1.67 10.60 1.57
N LEU A 125 1.75 10.72 0.24
CA LEU A 125 2.67 9.91 -0.58
C LEU A 125 4.14 10.15 -0.24
N VAL A 126 4.54 11.42 -0.10
CA VAL A 126 5.93 11.78 0.28
C VAL A 126 6.25 11.24 1.67
N MET A 127 5.35 11.42 2.63
CA MET A 127 5.55 10.91 4.00
C MET A 127 5.53 9.39 4.06
N THR A 128 4.75 8.74 3.22
CA THR A 128 4.74 7.28 3.10
C THR A 128 6.09 6.74 2.65
N LEU A 129 6.72 7.31 1.65
CA LEU A 129 8.07 6.91 1.23
C LEU A 129 9.09 7.09 2.37
N PHE A 130 9.00 8.19 3.09
CA PHE A 130 9.88 8.45 4.23
C PHE A 130 9.67 7.43 5.35
N THR A 131 8.44 7.19 5.78
CA THR A 131 8.14 6.32 6.93
C THR A 131 8.26 4.84 6.61
N SER A 132 7.74 4.41 5.45
CA SER A 132 7.73 2.99 5.10
C SER A 132 9.07 2.49 4.56
N VAL A 133 9.87 3.34 3.91
CA VAL A 133 11.16 2.93 3.36
C VAL A 133 12.30 3.29 4.30
N LEU A 134 12.44 4.57 4.68
CA LEU A 134 13.58 5.01 5.50
C LEU A 134 13.40 4.65 6.97
N LEU A 135 12.29 5.06 7.59
CA LEU A 135 12.09 4.87 9.02
C LEU A 135 11.96 3.38 9.38
N SER A 136 11.16 2.62 8.63
CA SER A 136 11.04 1.17 8.82
C SER A 136 12.38 0.47 8.66
N ARG A 137 13.17 0.86 7.67
CA ARG A 137 14.52 0.32 7.47
C ARG A 137 15.40 0.55 8.69
N VAL A 138 15.49 1.80 9.17
CA VAL A 138 16.30 2.15 10.34
C VAL A 138 15.87 1.35 11.57
N MET A 139 14.57 1.28 11.85
CA MET A 139 14.04 0.53 13.00
C MET A 139 14.36 -0.96 12.92
N ILE A 140 14.19 -1.58 11.76
CA ILE A 140 14.45 -3.01 11.54
C ILE A 140 15.94 -3.31 11.69
N PHE A 141 16.83 -2.56 11.02
CA PHE A 141 18.28 -2.81 11.09
C PHE A 141 18.83 -2.55 12.49
N ASN A 142 18.42 -1.50 13.19
CA ASN A 142 18.81 -1.26 14.58
C ASN A 142 18.45 -2.44 15.51
N ARG A 143 17.31 -3.12 15.26
CA ARG A 143 16.95 -4.33 16.00
C ARG A 143 17.84 -5.52 15.64
N LEU A 144 18.11 -5.73 14.35
CA LEU A 144 18.91 -6.85 13.87
C LEU A 144 20.38 -6.72 14.28
N GLU A 145 20.95 -5.51 14.25
CA GLU A 145 22.32 -5.22 14.70
C GLU A 145 22.51 -5.45 16.23
N LYS A 146 21.45 -5.29 17.02
CA LYS A 146 21.43 -5.65 18.45
C LYS A 146 21.31 -7.16 18.70
N GLY A 147 21.48 -8.00 17.68
CA GLY A 147 21.40 -9.46 17.79
C GLY A 147 19.98 -10.00 18.03
N LYS A 148 18.95 -9.17 17.92
CA LYS A 148 17.55 -9.61 18.10
C LYS A 148 16.98 -10.07 16.77
N SER A 149 16.53 -11.32 16.68
CA SER A 149 15.85 -11.83 15.50
C SER A 149 14.52 -11.10 15.25
N LEU A 150 14.18 -10.94 13.99
CA LEU A 150 12.91 -10.37 13.58
C LEU A 150 12.23 -11.28 12.55
N SER A 151 11.14 -11.91 12.94
CA SER A 151 10.38 -12.79 12.06
C SER A 151 9.49 -11.97 11.12
N VAL A 152 9.41 -12.39 9.86
CA VAL A 152 8.49 -11.86 8.82
C VAL A 152 7.24 -12.73 8.64
N TRP A 153 7.02 -13.68 9.53
CA TRP A 153 5.83 -14.54 9.59
C TRP A 153 5.52 -14.94 11.03
N THR A 154 4.30 -15.37 11.25
CA THR A 154 3.91 -16.08 12.48
C THR A 154 3.97 -17.60 12.26
N ALA A 155 3.91 -18.39 13.34
CA ALA A 155 3.92 -19.85 13.24
C ALA A 155 2.85 -20.41 12.26
N PRO A 156 1.58 -19.98 12.28
CA PRO A 156 0.57 -20.47 11.35
C PRO A 156 0.76 -19.97 9.91
N THR A 157 1.38 -18.79 9.70
CA THR A 157 1.47 -18.18 8.36
C THR A 157 2.73 -18.57 7.59
N LYS A 158 3.72 -19.18 8.25
CA LYS A 158 5.00 -19.57 7.64
C LYS A 158 4.84 -20.46 6.40
N ASN A 159 3.89 -21.38 6.42
CA ASN A 159 3.65 -22.32 5.32
C ASN A 159 2.36 -22.03 4.53
N LEU A 160 1.65 -20.94 4.89
CA LEU A 160 0.45 -20.53 4.19
C LEU A 160 0.85 -20.16 2.76
N PHE A 161 0.21 -20.74 1.78
CA PHE A 161 0.50 -20.56 0.35
C PHE A 161 1.83 -21.15 -0.18
N ARG A 162 2.65 -21.81 0.65
CA ARG A 162 3.93 -22.39 0.17
C ARG A 162 3.71 -23.57 -0.81
N ASN A 163 2.64 -24.33 -0.65
CA ASN A 163 2.34 -25.53 -1.44
C ASN A 163 1.06 -25.37 -2.27
N THR A 164 0.70 -24.18 -2.68
CA THR A 164 -0.45 -23.96 -3.56
C THR A 164 -0.08 -24.27 -5.02
N TRP A 165 -0.43 -25.47 -5.45
CA TRP A 165 -0.33 -25.93 -6.85
C TRP A 165 -1.65 -25.63 -7.57
N PHE A 166 -1.92 -24.35 -7.82
CA PHE A 166 -3.06 -23.99 -8.65
C PHE A 166 -2.56 -23.58 -10.03
N ASP A 167 -2.93 -24.34 -11.05
CA ASP A 167 -2.56 -24.05 -12.43
C ASP A 167 -3.42 -22.90 -12.98
N PHE A 168 -3.00 -21.67 -12.69
CA PHE A 168 -3.65 -20.44 -13.18
C PHE A 168 -3.54 -20.32 -14.70
N ILE A 169 -2.40 -20.71 -15.28
CA ILE A 169 -2.12 -20.57 -16.71
C ILE A 169 -2.95 -21.58 -17.52
N GLY A 170 -3.04 -22.82 -17.07
CA GLY A 170 -3.86 -23.82 -17.74
C GLY A 170 -5.35 -23.50 -17.69
N LYS A 171 -5.81 -22.87 -16.60
CA LYS A 171 -7.23 -22.48 -16.40
C LYS A 171 -7.60 -21.10 -16.94
N ARG A 172 -6.71 -20.42 -17.67
CA ARG A 172 -6.94 -19.06 -18.21
C ARG A 172 -8.21 -18.93 -19.08
N LYS A 173 -8.62 -20.00 -19.76
CA LYS A 173 -9.84 -20.01 -20.59
C LYS A 173 -11.09 -19.72 -19.78
N TYR A 174 -11.19 -20.25 -18.54
CA TYR A 174 -12.33 -19.98 -17.67
C TYR A 174 -12.32 -18.50 -17.21
N ALA A 175 -11.15 -17.93 -16.93
CA ALA A 175 -11.03 -16.51 -16.58
C ALA A 175 -11.49 -15.62 -17.75
N TYR A 176 -11.13 -15.94 -19.00
CA TYR A 176 -11.59 -15.19 -20.18
C TYR A 176 -13.10 -15.28 -20.37
N ILE A 177 -13.69 -16.45 -20.16
CA ILE A 177 -15.15 -16.64 -20.28
C ILE A 177 -15.87 -15.80 -19.21
N VAL A 178 -15.44 -15.91 -17.95
CA VAL A 178 -16.04 -15.13 -16.84
C VAL A 178 -15.90 -13.62 -17.09
N SER A 179 -14.71 -13.17 -17.47
CA SER A 179 -14.47 -11.75 -17.80
C SER A 179 -15.33 -11.27 -18.99
N GLY A 180 -15.44 -12.09 -20.03
CA GLY A 180 -16.28 -11.80 -21.21
C GLY A 180 -17.76 -11.67 -20.81
N ILE A 181 -18.28 -12.58 -20.01
CA ILE A 181 -19.67 -12.54 -19.52
C ILE A 181 -19.90 -11.27 -18.69
N LEU A 182 -19.01 -10.93 -17.75
CA LEU A 182 -19.10 -9.73 -16.94
C LEU A 182 -19.08 -8.46 -17.79
N MET A 183 -18.24 -8.43 -18.83
CA MET A 183 -18.17 -7.30 -19.77
C MET A 183 -19.48 -7.14 -20.54
N VAL A 184 -20.04 -8.23 -21.08
CA VAL A 184 -21.32 -8.18 -21.79
C VAL A 184 -22.46 -7.73 -20.87
N ILE A 185 -22.50 -8.24 -19.63
CA ILE A 185 -23.52 -7.82 -18.63
C ILE A 185 -23.36 -6.33 -18.33
N SER A 186 -22.12 -5.84 -18.14
CA SER A 186 -21.86 -4.42 -17.84
C SER A 186 -22.29 -3.52 -18.98
N ILE A 187 -21.92 -3.84 -20.22
CA ILE A 187 -22.31 -3.08 -21.39
C ILE A 187 -23.84 -3.12 -21.59
N GLY A 188 -24.44 -4.31 -21.45
CA GLY A 188 -25.89 -4.45 -21.54
C GLY A 188 -26.64 -3.64 -20.49
N SER A 189 -26.16 -3.66 -19.25
CA SER A 189 -26.73 -2.86 -18.16
C SER A 189 -26.61 -1.35 -18.44
N MET A 190 -25.46 -0.90 -18.94
CA MET A 190 -25.28 0.52 -19.30
C MET A 190 -26.20 0.94 -20.46
N ALA A 191 -26.39 0.08 -21.45
CA ALA A 191 -27.27 0.36 -22.59
C ALA A 191 -28.76 0.40 -22.20
N LEU A 192 -29.19 -0.46 -21.28
CA LEU A 192 -30.58 -0.55 -20.84
C LEU A 192 -30.96 0.46 -19.75
N ASN A 193 -30.09 0.68 -18.78
CA ASN A 193 -30.39 1.53 -17.62
C ASN A 193 -29.81 2.95 -17.71
N GLY A 194 -28.90 3.22 -18.68
CA GLY A 194 -28.18 4.47 -18.78
C GLY A 194 -27.28 4.76 -17.56
N PHE A 195 -26.68 5.94 -17.54
CA PHE A 195 -25.92 6.44 -16.39
C PHE A 195 -26.79 7.33 -15.50
N LYS A 196 -26.76 7.09 -14.19
CA LYS A 196 -27.30 8.04 -13.22
C LYS A 196 -26.19 9.03 -12.87
N TYR A 197 -26.34 10.26 -13.31
CA TYR A 197 -25.41 11.33 -12.99
C TYR A 197 -25.65 11.81 -11.54
N GLY A 198 -24.56 12.14 -10.84
CA GLY A 198 -24.65 12.80 -9.53
C GLY A 198 -25.08 14.27 -9.68
N ILE A 199 -25.44 14.89 -8.56
CA ILE A 199 -25.95 16.30 -8.49
C ILE A 199 -24.93 17.30 -9.07
N ASP A 200 -23.65 16.96 -9.09
CA ASP A 200 -22.57 17.83 -9.61
C ASP A 200 -22.52 17.87 -11.16
N PHE A 201 -23.30 17.01 -11.83
CA PHE A 201 -23.37 16.91 -13.30
C PHE A 201 -24.77 17.26 -13.86
N THR A 202 -25.68 17.72 -13.01
CA THR A 202 -27.02 18.22 -13.37
C THR A 202 -27.13 19.71 -13.11
#